data_b99e88fb3a8ec1e86d019531787c811e
#
_entry.id   b99e88fb3a8ec1e86d019531787c811e
#
_cell.length_a   1.000
_cell.length_b   1.000
_cell.length_c   1.000
_cell.angle_alpha   90.00
_cell.angle_beta   90.00
_cell.angle_gamma   90.00
#
_symmetry.space_group_name_H-M   'P 1'
#
loop_
_entity.id
_entity.type
_entity.pdbx_description
1 polymer ?
#
loop_
_entity_poly.entity_id
_entity_poly.type
_entity_poly.pdbx_seq_one_letter_code
_entity_poly.pdbx_strand_id
1 'polypeptide(L)'
;MVRELERKQLGADFPQTAPAANPVFFRTYSRRQQIEGTRESWSEVCDRTLKGLVELGKLTQDEALLLEEMQRNLKALPSGRWLWVGGTNWLAQPKNFSGAYNCTSTNVIDWSAFGLMMDLAMMGCGTGAILEPKYINQLPSIRNRLNVKVVGDIGKTIANERREFTETKIEGNQATIYVGDSRDGWVQSYQTLLELSTDERF
;
A
#
# COMPACT_ATOMS: atom_id res chain seq x y z
N MET A 1 41.48 -3.21 1.95
CA MET A 1 41.38 -1.75 2.20
C MET A 1 39.92 -1.38 1.96
N VAL A 2 39.12 -1.27 3.03
CA VAL A 2 37.71 -0.88 2.95
C VAL A 2 37.70 0.64 2.77
N ARG A 3 37.19 1.12 1.63
CA ARG A 3 36.96 2.55 1.44
C ARG A 3 35.91 2.99 2.46
N GLU A 4 36.31 3.86 3.36
CA GLU A 4 35.40 4.58 4.23
C GLU A 4 34.46 5.41 3.35
N LEU A 5 33.19 5.00 3.27
CA LEU A 5 32.16 5.78 2.62
C LEU A 5 31.94 7.02 3.47
N GLU A 6 32.41 8.17 3.03
CA GLU A 6 32.03 9.45 3.60
C GLU A 6 30.49 9.54 3.60
N ARG A 7 29.91 9.34 4.78
CA ARG A 7 28.50 9.63 4.99
C ARG A 7 28.33 11.13 4.92
N LYS A 8 27.84 11.64 3.78
CA LYS A 8 27.30 13.00 3.74
C LYS A 8 26.31 13.11 4.88
N GLN A 9 26.65 13.83 5.94
CA GLN A 9 25.69 14.23 6.94
C GLN A 9 24.71 15.17 6.25
N LEU A 10 23.54 14.66 5.90
CA LEU A 10 22.40 15.49 5.54
C LEU A 10 22.13 16.36 6.78
N GLY A 11 22.28 17.67 6.64
CA GLY A 11 22.07 18.62 7.72
C GLY A 11 20.72 18.38 8.39
N ALA A 12 20.69 18.47 9.71
CA ALA A 12 19.46 18.29 10.47
C ALA A 12 18.54 19.48 10.21
N ASP A 13 17.49 19.25 9.44
CA ASP A 13 16.42 20.24 9.20
C ASP A 13 15.47 20.37 10.40
N PHE A 14 15.70 19.61 11.48
CA PHE A 14 14.84 19.55 12.65
C PHE A 14 15.47 20.19 13.87
N PRO A 15 14.67 20.84 14.74
CA PRO A 15 15.18 21.50 15.92
C PRO A 15 15.85 20.51 16.90
N GLN A 16 16.88 20.93 17.59
CA GLN A 16 17.61 20.11 18.57
C GLN A 16 16.72 19.59 19.71
N THR A 17 15.60 20.24 19.97
CA THR A 17 14.57 19.79 20.92
C THR A 17 13.84 18.54 20.52
N ALA A 18 14.01 18.10 19.27
CA ALA A 18 13.40 16.88 18.71
C ALA A 18 14.47 15.88 18.22
N PRO A 19 15.29 15.30 19.11
CA PRO A 19 16.44 14.47 18.71
C PRO A 19 16.06 13.20 17.93
N ALA A 20 14.83 12.69 18.11
CA ALA A 20 14.32 11.53 17.40
C ALA A 20 13.75 11.87 16.02
N ALA A 21 13.57 13.15 15.68
CA ALA A 21 12.92 13.56 14.43
C ALA A 21 13.70 13.10 13.20
N ASN A 22 15.02 13.31 13.17
CA ASN A 22 15.87 12.89 12.04
C ASN A 22 15.81 11.37 11.76
N PRO A 23 16.10 10.48 12.73
CA PRO A 23 16.07 9.05 12.47
C PRO A 23 14.66 8.55 12.08
N VAL A 24 13.61 9.08 12.68
CA VAL A 24 12.22 8.73 12.34
C VAL A 24 11.87 9.19 10.92
N PHE A 25 12.20 10.44 10.59
CA PHE A 25 11.93 11.02 9.27
C PHE A 25 12.62 10.21 8.15
N PHE A 26 13.93 10.03 8.24
CA PHE A 26 14.69 9.34 7.18
C PHE A 26 14.35 7.85 7.10
N ARG A 27 13.96 7.21 8.17
CA ARG A 27 13.56 5.80 8.18
C ARG A 27 12.17 5.60 7.59
N THR A 28 11.23 6.53 7.83
CA THR A 28 9.80 6.30 7.61
C THR A 28 9.22 7.15 6.48
N TYR A 29 9.51 8.44 6.42
CA TYR A 29 8.80 9.39 5.56
C TYR A 29 9.59 9.87 4.35
N SER A 30 10.92 9.94 4.46
CA SER A 30 11.82 10.33 3.38
C SER A 30 11.91 9.21 2.33
N ARG A 31 11.51 9.49 1.11
CA ARG A 31 11.54 8.53 -0.01
C ARG A 31 12.94 8.51 -0.65
N ARG A 32 13.30 7.39 -1.27
CA ARG A 32 14.49 7.32 -2.11
C ARG A 32 14.23 8.05 -3.42
N GLN A 33 15.15 8.90 -3.83
CA GLN A 33 15.13 9.56 -5.13
C GLN A 33 15.69 8.61 -6.20
N GLN A 34 15.09 8.60 -7.39
CA GLN A 34 15.46 7.63 -8.42
C GLN A 34 16.84 7.91 -9.04
N ILE A 35 17.30 9.17 -9.08
CA ILE A 35 18.46 9.60 -9.88
C ILE A 35 19.79 9.42 -9.13
N GLU A 36 19.84 9.47 -7.80
CA GLU A 36 21.11 9.49 -7.04
C GLU A 36 21.16 8.53 -5.84
N GLY A 37 20.15 7.72 -5.59
CA GLY A 37 20.09 6.86 -4.39
C GLY A 37 20.00 7.64 -3.08
N THR A 38 19.87 8.97 -3.15
CA THR A 38 19.64 9.87 -2.02
C THR A 38 18.19 9.77 -1.54
N ARG A 39 17.96 10.29 -0.34
CA ARG A 39 16.60 10.40 0.21
C ARG A 39 16.15 11.85 0.19
N GLU A 40 14.82 12.05 0.12
CA GLU A 40 14.21 13.38 0.24
C GLU A 40 14.62 14.06 1.54
N SER A 41 14.96 15.34 1.46
CA SER A 41 15.05 16.27 2.61
C SER A 41 13.65 16.60 3.14
N TRP A 42 13.59 17.22 4.32
CA TRP A 42 12.31 17.70 4.86
C TRP A 42 11.65 18.74 3.95
N SER A 43 12.44 19.63 3.36
CA SER A 43 11.93 20.62 2.41
C SER A 43 11.27 19.96 1.20
N GLU A 44 11.91 18.97 0.59
CA GLU A 44 11.37 18.24 -0.57
C GLU A 44 10.10 17.46 -0.23
N VAL A 45 10.02 16.87 0.97
CA VAL A 45 8.76 16.23 1.43
C VAL A 45 7.66 17.28 1.62
N CYS A 46 7.96 18.45 2.17
CA CYS A 46 7.00 19.54 2.28
C CYS A 46 6.49 19.98 0.91
N ASP A 47 7.38 20.21 -0.05
CA ASP A 47 7.02 20.62 -1.42
C ASP A 47 6.11 19.59 -2.08
N ARG A 48 6.48 18.32 -2.03
CA ARG A 48 5.70 17.23 -2.63
C ARG A 48 4.33 17.09 -2.00
N THR A 49 4.26 17.04 -0.69
CA THR A 49 3.00 16.79 0.02
C THR A 49 2.05 17.98 -0.04
N LEU A 50 2.59 19.21 0.01
CA LEU A 50 1.81 20.43 -0.17
C LEU A 50 1.23 20.52 -1.57
N LYS A 51 2.04 20.27 -2.61
CA LYS A 51 1.56 20.19 -3.99
C LYS A 51 0.39 19.24 -4.11
N GLY A 52 0.50 18.03 -3.55
CA GLY A 52 -0.60 17.06 -3.57
C GLY A 52 -1.85 17.53 -2.82
N LEU A 53 -1.71 18.27 -1.71
CA LEU A 53 -2.85 18.84 -0.98
C LEU A 53 -3.54 19.95 -1.77
N VAL A 54 -2.78 20.82 -2.41
CA VAL A 54 -3.31 21.90 -3.26
C VAL A 54 -4.11 21.32 -4.42
N GLU A 55 -3.56 20.34 -5.11
CA GLU A 55 -4.21 19.66 -6.25
C GLU A 55 -5.51 18.94 -5.84
N LEU A 56 -5.46 18.21 -4.71
CA LEU A 56 -6.58 17.43 -4.21
C LEU A 56 -7.68 18.31 -3.62
N GLY A 57 -7.31 19.27 -2.76
CA GLY A 57 -8.22 20.13 -2.00
C GLY A 57 -8.70 21.35 -2.77
N LYS A 58 -8.12 21.62 -3.95
CA LYS A 58 -8.37 22.86 -4.72
C LYS A 58 -8.21 24.11 -3.84
N LEU A 59 -7.14 24.12 -3.05
CA LEU A 59 -6.86 25.16 -2.08
C LEU A 59 -6.63 26.51 -2.77
N THR A 60 -7.05 27.57 -2.11
CA THR A 60 -6.67 28.94 -2.47
C THR A 60 -5.19 29.18 -2.20
N GLN A 61 -4.65 30.27 -2.76
CA GLN A 61 -3.24 30.60 -2.55
C GLN A 61 -2.95 30.90 -1.07
N ASP A 62 -3.83 31.59 -0.36
CA ASP A 62 -3.65 31.94 1.06
C ASP A 62 -3.68 30.67 1.94
N GLU A 63 -4.57 29.72 1.67
CA GLU A 63 -4.63 28.43 2.38
C GLU A 63 -3.37 27.62 2.12
N ALA A 64 -2.86 27.59 0.89
CA ALA A 64 -1.63 26.91 0.54
C ALA A 64 -0.41 27.50 1.27
N LEU A 65 -0.28 28.83 1.32
CA LEU A 65 0.80 29.53 2.05
C LEU A 65 0.73 29.27 3.55
N LEU A 66 -0.47 29.28 4.13
CA LEU A 66 -0.65 28.96 5.55
C LEU A 66 -0.24 27.53 5.87
N LEU A 67 -0.67 26.54 5.06
CA LEU A 67 -0.28 25.16 5.25
C LEU A 67 1.21 24.94 5.06
N GLU A 68 1.84 25.62 4.10
CA GLU A 68 3.28 25.60 3.90
C GLU A 68 4.02 26.07 5.14
N GLU A 69 3.66 27.23 5.70
CA GLU A 69 4.26 27.75 6.91
C GLU A 69 4.11 26.77 8.08
N MET A 70 2.89 26.25 8.26
CA MET A 70 2.60 25.33 9.36
C MET A 70 3.42 24.03 9.24
N GLN A 71 3.49 23.44 8.06
CA GLN A 71 4.20 22.18 7.84
C GLN A 71 5.71 22.34 7.95
N ARG A 72 6.30 23.36 7.28
CA ARG A 72 7.75 23.60 7.32
C ARG A 72 8.25 23.86 8.72
N ASN A 73 7.49 24.59 9.51
CA ASN A 73 7.82 24.93 10.89
C ASN A 73 7.37 23.89 11.92
N LEU A 74 6.90 22.72 11.51
CA LEU A 74 6.42 21.63 12.37
C LEU A 74 5.26 22.05 13.31
N LYS A 75 4.52 23.10 12.99
CA LYS A 75 3.38 23.57 13.79
C LYS A 75 2.13 22.71 13.59
N ALA A 76 1.92 22.24 12.36
CA ALA A 76 0.87 21.29 12.00
C ALA A 76 1.37 20.38 10.87
N LEU A 77 1.13 19.10 11.00
CA LEU A 77 1.55 18.09 10.02
C LEU A 77 0.34 17.31 9.50
N PRO A 78 0.34 16.95 8.22
CA PRO A 78 -0.63 16.00 7.73
C PRO A 78 -0.36 14.61 8.36
N SER A 79 -1.26 13.65 8.11
CA SER A 79 -1.04 12.28 8.57
C SER A 79 0.30 11.73 8.08
N GLY A 80 0.92 10.84 8.86
CA GLY A 80 2.17 10.19 8.44
C GLY A 80 2.03 9.45 7.10
N ARG A 81 0.84 8.94 6.79
CA ARG A 81 0.51 8.34 5.50
C ARG A 81 0.66 9.34 4.37
N TRP A 82 0.13 10.56 4.53
CA TRP A 82 0.27 11.61 3.53
C TRP A 82 1.72 12.08 3.39
N LEU A 83 2.46 12.20 4.49
CA LEU A 83 3.91 12.48 4.44
C LEU A 83 4.66 11.46 3.60
N TRP A 84 4.25 10.19 3.62
CA TRP A 84 4.90 9.12 2.89
C TRP A 84 4.49 9.07 1.41
N VAL A 85 3.20 9.09 1.08
CA VAL A 85 2.69 8.87 -0.28
C VAL A 85 2.06 10.10 -0.93
N GLY A 86 1.72 11.15 -0.19
CA GLY A 86 1.07 12.35 -0.71
C GLY A 86 1.89 13.03 -1.80
N GLY A 87 1.24 13.48 -2.87
CA GLY A 87 1.87 14.14 -4.01
C GLY A 87 2.76 13.25 -4.88
N THR A 88 2.70 11.94 -4.73
CA THR A 88 3.45 11.00 -5.58
C THR A 88 2.65 10.58 -6.80
N ASN A 89 3.36 10.29 -7.92
CA ASN A 89 2.74 9.74 -9.13
C ASN A 89 2.03 8.39 -8.86
N TRP A 90 2.51 7.63 -7.87
CA TRP A 90 1.86 6.40 -7.46
C TRP A 90 0.45 6.66 -6.91
N LEU A 91 0.32 7.63 -6.00
CA LEU A 91 -0.97 7.99 -5.41
C LEU A 91 -1.92 8.66 -6.39
N ALA A 92 -1.39 9.36 -7.40
CA ALA A 92 -2.19 10.01 -8.44
C ALA A 92 -2.95 9.00 -9.32
N GLN A 93 -2.55 7.73 -9.34
CA GLN A 93 -3.28 6.69 -10.04
C GLN A 93 -4.56 6.32 -9.26
N PRO A 94 -5.76 6.33 -9.90
CA PRO A 94 -7.03 6.06 -9.20
C PRO A 94 -7.04 4.77 -8.40
N LYS A 95 -6.45 3.70 -8.92
CA LYS A 95 -6.36 2.39 -8.25
C LYS A 95 -5.50 2.38 -6.97
N ASN A 96 -4.68 3.40 -6.75
CA ASN A 96 -3.79 3.51 -5.60
C ASN A 96 -4.25 4.56 -4.59
N PHE A 97 -5.25 5.38 -4.93
CA PHE A 97 -5.66 6.51 -4.09
C PHE A 97 -6.13 6.07 -2.70
N SER A 98 -6.73 4.90 -2.59
CA SER A 98 -7.12 4.31 -1.30
C SER A 98 -5.95 4.12 -0.35
N GLY A 99 -4.71 4.05 -0.85
CA GLY A 99 -3.49 4.01 -0.03
C GLY A 99 -3.22 5.29 0.76
N ALA A 100 -3.94 6.39 0.51
CA ALA A 100 -3.89 7.61 1.32
C ALA A 100 -4.64 7.46 2.66
N TYR A 101 -5.57 6.53 2.77
CA TYR A 101 -6.32 6.29 4.01
C TYR A 101 -5.49 5.53 5.04
N ASN A 102 -5.60 5.92 6.31
CA ASN A 102 -4.93 5.22 7.39
C ASN A 102 -5.66 3.91 7.73
N CYS A 103 -6.99 3.97 7.82
CA CYS A 103 -7.86 2.87 8.22
C CYS A 103 -9.08 2.81 7.33
N THR A 104 -9.58 1.60 7.14
CA THR A 104 -10.79 1.30 6.36
C THR A 104 -11.66 0.31 7.11
N SER A 105 -12.94 0.25 6.76
CA SER A 105 -13.89 -0.71 7.29
C SER A 105 -14.73 -1.26 6.15
N THR A 106 -14.88 -2.59 6.09
CA THR A 106 -15.57 -3.29 5.01
C THR A 106 -16.65 -4.21 5.56
N ASN A 107 -17.87 -4.10 5.03
CA ASN A 107 -18.92 -5.07 5.30
C ASN A 107 -18.61 -6.36 4.57
N VAL A 108 -18.57 -7.48 5.30
CA VAL A 108 -18.25 -8.79 4.72
C VAL A 108 -19.52 -9.45 4.21
N ILE A 109 -19.88 -9.17 2.95
CA ILE A 109 -21.12 -9.64 2.31
C ILE A 109 -20.88 -10.65 1.19
N ASP A 110 -19.67 -10.68 0.64
CA ASP A 110 -19.26 -11.57 -0.45
C ASP A 110 -17.75 -11.80 -0.43
N TRP A 111 -17.23 -12.63 -1.35
CA TRP A 111 -15.80 -12.91 -1.45
C TRP A 111 -14.98 -11.71 -1.93
N SER A 112 -15.59 -10.75 -2.64
CA SER A 112 -14.90 -9.54 -3.09
C SER A 112 -14.49 -8.64 -1.91
N ALA A 113 -15.24 -8.69 -0.81
CA ALA A 113 -14.89 -7.97 0.43
C ALA A 113 -13.51 -8.42 0.97
N PHE A 114 -13.20 -9.71 0.89
CA PHE A 114 -11.90 -10.24 1.30
C PHE A 114 -10.78 -9.80 0.37
N GLY A 115 -11.02 -9.80 -0.94
CA GLY A 115 -10.09 -9.26 -1.92
C GLY A 115 -9.80 -7.78 -1.70
N LEU A 116 -10.83 -6.97 -1.46
CA LEU A 116 -10.69 -5.55 -1.15
C LEU A 116 -9.89 -5.33 0.13
N MET A 117 -10.16 -6.08 1.19
CA MET A 117 -9.41 -5.97 2.45
C MET A 117 -7.95 -6.32 2.27
N MET A 118 -7.63 -7.36 1.49
CA MET A 118 -6.24 -7.72 1.16
C MET A 118 -5.55 -6.62 0.36
N ASP A 119 -6.21 -6.07 -0.65
CA ASP A 119 -5.69 -4.97 -1.48
C ASP A 119 -5.35 -3.74 -0.63
N LEU A 120 -6.27 -3.31 0.23
CA LEU A 120 -6.07 -2.20 1.15
C LEU A 120 -4.95 -2.48 2.16
N ALA A 121 -4.88 -3.69 2.71
CA ALA A 121 -3.82 -4.09 3.63
C ALA A 121 -2.44 -4.06 2.95
N MET A 122 -2.33 -4.52 1.70
CA MET A 122 -1.08 -4.47 0.93
C MET A 122 -0.66 -3.03 0.59
N MET A 123 -1.59 -2.09 0.51
CA MET A 123 -1.29 -0.66 0.45
C MET A 123 -0.92 -0.06 1.82
N GLY A 124 -0.96 -0.86 2.88
CA GLY A 124 -0.59 -0.48 4.23
C GLY A 124 -1.73 0.18 5.03
N CYS A 125 -2.99 0.10 4.58
CA CYS A 125 -4.13 0.53 5.37
C CYS A 125 -4.38 -0.43 6.54
N GLY A 126 -4.84 0.09 7.68
CA GLY A 126 -5.48 -0.73 8.69
C GLY A 126 -6.85 -1.18 8.18
N THR A 127 -7.08 -2.47 8.05
CA THR A 127 -8.34 -3.00 7.51
C THR A 127 -9.21 -3.57 8.61
N GLY A 128 -10.46 -3.09 8.70
CA GLY A 128 -11.49 -3.61 9.60
C GLY A 128 -12.53 -4.40 8.84
N ALA A 129 -12.98 -5.52 9.42
CA ALA A 129 -14.07 -6.33 8.90
C ALA A 129 -15.30 -6.19 9.80
N ILE A 130 -16.46 -5.91 9.22
CA ILE A 130 -17.72 -5.92 9.94
C ILE A 130 -18.37 -7.28 9.73
N LEU A 131 -18.40 -8.08 10.82
CA LEU A 131 -18.85 -9.47 10.84
C LEU A 131 -20.23 -9.62 11.51
N GLU A 132 -21.06 -8.59 11.43
CA GLU A 132 -22.42 -8.68 11.96
C GLU A 132 -23.26 -9.72 11.18
N PRO A 133 -24.17 -10.47 11.83
CA PRO A 133 -24.98 -11.50 11.16
C PRO A 133 -25.70 -11.01 9.91
N LYS A 134 -26.17 -9.74 9.89
CA LYS A 134 -26.84 -9.16 8.72
C LYS A 134 -25.96 -9.08 7.46
N TYR A 135 -24.62 -9.07 7.62
CA TYR A 135 -23.65 -9.04 6.54
C TYR A 135 -23.15 -10.46 6.22
N ILE A 136 -22.59 -11.16 7.21
CA ILE A 136 -21.98 -12.47 6.98
C ILE A 136 -22.97 -13.55 6.50
N ASN A 137 -24.26 -13.41 6.85
CA ASN A 137 -25.29 -14.31 6.34
C ASN A 137 -25.59 -14.15 4.85
N GLN A 138 -25.02 -13.12 4.19
CA GLN A 138 -25.10 -12.93 2.76
C GLN A 138 -23.97 -13.67 2.00
N LEU A 139 -22.94 -14.12 2.72
CA LEU A 139 -21.85 -14.88 2.10
C LEU A 139 -22.37 -16.17 1.46
N PRO A 140 -21.84 -16.54 0.29
CA PRO A 140 -22.13 -17.84 -0.31
C PRO A 140 -21.75 -18.98 0.65
N SER A 141 -22.56 -20.02 0.72
CA SER A 141 -22.25 -21.18 1.53
C SER A 141 -21.03 -21.92 1.00
N ILE A 142 -20.07 -22.22 1.86
CA ILE A 142 -18.93 -23.07 1.51
C ILE A 142 -19.45 -24.47 1.23
N ARG A 143 -19.25 -24.96 0.01
CA ARG A 143 -19.73 -26.26 -0.48
C ARG A 143 -18.59 -27.27 -0.62
N ASN A 144 -17.41 -26.76 -1.00
CA ASN A 144 -16.25 -27.59 -1.37
C ASN A 144 -15.21 -27.60 -0.25
N ARG A 145 -14.83 -28.79 0.16
CA ARG A 145 -13.66 -28.99 1.03
C ARG A 145 -12.41 -29.01 0.16
N LEU A 146 -11.77 -27.86 -0.01
CA LEU A 146 -10.57 -27.74 -0.81
C LEU A 146 -9.37 -28.41 -0.13
N ASN A 147 -8.64 -29.22 -0.91
CA ASN A 147 -7.32 -29.71 -0.49
C ASN A 147 -6.26 -28.88 -1.21
N VAL A 148 -5.71 -27.88 -0.52
CA VAL A 148 -4.76 -26.93 -1.09
C VAL A 148 -3.34 -27.45 -0.93
N LYS A 149 -2.60 -27.53 -2.06
CA LYS A 149 -1.20 -27.89 -2.09
C LYS A 149 -0.40 -26.79 -2.80
N VAL A 150 0.60 -26.26 -2.12
CA VAL A 150 1.58 -25.36 -2.74
C VAL A 150 2.58 -26.18 -3.53
N VAL A 151 2.74 -25.85 -4.82
CA VAL A 151 3.66 -26.52 -5.73
C VAL A 151 4.74 -25.54 -6.19
N GLY A 152 5.98 -25.99 -6.17
CA GLY A 152 7.15 -25.18 -6.53
C GLY A 152 7.75 -24.42 -5.34
N ASP A 153 8.86 -23.76 -5.62
CA ASP A 153 9.62 -23.01 -4.62
C ASP A 153 9.20 -21.55 -4.60
N ILE A 154 8.65 -21.10 -3.47
CA ILE A 154 8.20 -19.71 -3.29
C ILE A 154 9.40 -18.76 -3.43
N GLY A 155 9.23 -17.73 -4.26
CA GLY A 155 10.20 -16.63 -4.41
C GLY A 155 11.46 -16.95 -5.21
N LYS A 156 11.58 -18.14 -5.80
CA LYS A 156 12.77 -18.53 -6.61
C LYS A 156 12.67 -18.14 -8.09
N THR A 157 11.50 -17.82 -8.60
CA THR A 157 11.36 -17.34 -9.99
C THR A 157 12.12 -16.03 -10.17
N ILE A 158 12.97 -15.96 -11.17
CA ILE A 158 13.73 -14.75 -11.49
C ILE A 158 12.80 -13.63 -11.97
N ALA A 159 13.17 -12.38 -11.71
CA ALA A 159 12.28 -11.23 -11.84
C ALA A 159 11.63 -11.07 -13.24
N ASN A 160 12.40 -11.38 -14.31
CA ASN A 160 11.93 -11.29 -15.70
C ASN A 160 10.98 -12.43 -16.14
N GLU A 161 10.85 -13.49 -15.34
CA GLU A 161 9.94 -14.62 -15.58
C GLU A 161 8.68 -14.58 -14.70
N ARG A 162 8.60 -13.60 -13.78
CA ARG A 162 7.45 -13.45 -12.90
C ARG A 162 6.25 -12.95 -13.67
N ARG A 163 5.11 -13.58 -13.42
CA ARG A 163 3.82 -13.13 -13.95
C ARG A 163 3.35 -11.91 -13.16
N GLU A 164 2.76 -10.94 -13.82
CA GLU A 164 2.12 -9.81 -13.17
C GLU A 164 0.72 -10.18 -12.64
N PHE A 165 -0.05 -10.92 -13.44
CA PHE A 165 -1.43 -11.32 -13.13
C PHE A 165 -1.52 -12.80 -12.81
N THR A 166 -2.51 -13.16 -12.00
CA THR A 166 -2.83 -14.55 -11.68
C THR A 166 -3.60 -15.19 -12.82
N GLU A 167 -3.25 -16.42 -13.16
CA GLU A 167 -3.97 -17.25 -14.12
C GLU A 167 -4.48 -18.52 -13.41
N THR A 168 -5.70 -18.95 -13.74
CA THR A 168 -6.30 -20.16 -13.19
C THR A 168 -6.64 -21.13 -14.31
N LYS A 169 -6.20 -22.37 -14.16
CA LYS A 169 -6.59 -23.50 -15.05
C LYS A 169 -7.42 -24.48 -14.26
N ILE A 170 -8.55 -24.90 -14.82
CA ILE A 170 -9.47 -25.87 -14.22
C ILE A 170 -9.52 -27.09 -15.12
N GLU A 171 -9.21 -28.25 -14.56
CA GLU A 171 -9.23 -29.55 -15.25
C GLU A 171 -9.99 -30.56 -14.38
N GLY A 172 -11.22 -30.87 -14.76
CA GLY A 172 -12.11 -31.69 -13.94
C GLY A 172 -12.37 -31.06 -12.55
N ASN A 173 -12.00 -31.76 -11.49
CA ASN A 173 -12.12 -31.30 -10.11
C ASN A 173 -10.80 -30.72 -9.54
N GLN A 174 -9.84 -30.40 -10.39
CA GLN A 174 -8.57 -29.80 -10.01
C GLN A 174 -8.45 -28.40 -10.58
N ALA A 175 -8.13 -27.43 -9.73
CA ALA A 175 -7.78 -26.07 -10.12
C ALA A 175 -6.30 -25.80 -9.83
N THR A 176 -5.58 -25.27 -10.82
CA THR A 176 -4.20 -24.80 -10.64
C THR A 176 -4.18 -23.28 -10.76
N ILE A 177 -3.77 -22.61 -9.68
CA ILE A 177 -3.66 -21.15 -9.60
C ILE A 177 -2.18 -20.78 -9.75
N TYR A 178 -1.85 -20.12 -10.85
CA TYR A 178 -0.51 -19.55 -11.11
C TYR A 178 -0.49 -18.12 -10.58
N VAL A 179 0.03 -17.95 -9.38
CA VAL A 179 -0.02 -16.67 -8.67
C VAL A 179 0.86 -15.62 -9.34
N GLY A 180 0.29 -14.45 -9.64
CA GLY A 180 1.01 -13.29 -10.14
C GLY A 180 1.78 -12.57 -9.03
N ASP A 181 3.01 -12.11 -9.33
CA ASP A 181 3.85 -11.39 -8.36
C ASP A 181 3.60 -9.87 -8.43
N SER A 182 2.36 -9.50 -8.20
CA SER A 182 1.91 -8.12 -8.07
C SER A 182 0.83 -8.02 -7.00
N ARG A 183 0.52 -6.81 -6.55
CA ARG A 183 -0.60 -6.60 -5.63
C ARG A 183 -1.90 -7.18 -6.19
N ASP A 184 -2.21 -6.83 -7.44
CA ASP A 184 -3.42 -7.30 -8.12
C ASP A 184 -3.40 -8.84 -8.29
N GLY A 185 -2.24 -9.43 -8.62
CA GLY A 185 -2.08 -10.89 -8.74
C GLY A 185 -2.31 -11.63 -7.42
N TRP A 186 -1.76 -11.14 -6.33
CA TRP A 186 -1.99 -11.72 -5.01
C TRP A 186 -3.45 -11.63 -4.55
N VAL A 187 -4.09 -10.47 -4.74
CA VAL A 187 -5.52 -10.27 -4.44
C VAL A 187 -6.37 -11.23 -5.25
N GLN A 188 -6.13 -11.32 -6.55
CA GLN A 188 -6.85 -12.21 -7.45
C GLN A 188 -6.70 -13.68 -7.06
N SER A 189 -5.48 -14.13 -6.71
CA SER A 189 -5.26 -15.53 -6.31
C SER A 189 -6.03 -15.90 -5.04
N TYR A 190 -6.05 -14.98 -4.07
CA TYR A 190 -6.78 -15.15 -2.83
C TYR A 190 -8.29 -15.21 -3.05
N GLN A 191 -8.83 -14.28 -3.85
CA GLN A 191 -10.25 -14.24 -4.19
C GLN A 191 -10.68 -15.48 -4.96
N THR A 192 -9.90 -15.91 -5.95
CA THR A 192 -10.14 -17.15 -6.71
C THR A 192 -10.22 -18.38 -5.80
N LEU A 193 -9.34 -18.48 -4.80
CA LEU A 193 -9.40 -19.60 -3.85
C LEU A 193 -10.71 -19.63 -3.07
N LEU A 194 -11.20 -18.46 -2.63
CA LEU A 194 -12.48 -18.35 -1.94
C LEU A 194 -13.67 -18.69 -2.85
N GLU A 195 -13.65 -18.21 -4.09
CA GLU A 195 -14.66 -18.51 -5.09
C GLU A 195 -14.76 -20.02 -5.38
N LEU A 196 -13.61 -20.70 -5.53
CA LEU A 196 -13.57 -22.15 -5.72
C LEU A 196 -14.20 -22.93 -4.53
N SER A 197 -14.18 -22.38 -3.33
CA SER A 197 -14.81 -23.00 -2.15
C SER A 197 -16.34 -23.07 -2.26
N THR A 198 -16.92 -22.29 -3.15
CA THR A 198 -18.38 -22.18 -3.34
C THR A 198 -18.83 -22.55 -4.77
N ASP A 199 -17.89 -22.87 -5.65
CA ASP A 199 -18.17 -23.21 -7.05
C ASP A 199 -18.91 -24.55 -7.13
N GLU A 200 -20.05 -24.57 -7.81
CA GLU A 200 -20.91 -25.75 -7.97
C GLU A 200 -20.33 -26.80 -8.92
N ARG A 201 -19.25 -26.48 -9.62
CA ARG A 201 -18.59 -27.39 -10.59
C ARG A 201 -17.67 -28.42 -9.94
N PHE A 202 -17.37 -28.25 -8.64
CA PHE A 202 -16.48 -29.11 -7.85
C PHE A 202 -17.24 -29.95 -6.81
#